data_68cae23f7895c684478a1162c4b6d919
#
_entry.id   68cae23f7895c684478a1162c4b6d919
#
_cell.length_a   1.000
_cell.length_b   1.000
_cell.length_c   1.000
_cell.angle_alpha   90.00
_cell.angle_beta   90.00
_cell.angle_gamma   90.00
#
_symmetry.space_group_name_H-M   'P 1'
#
loop_
_entity.id
_entity.type
_entity.pdbx_description
1 polymer ?
#
loop_
_entity_poly.entity_id
_entity_poly.type
_entity_poly.pdbx_seq_one_letter_code
_entity_poly.pdbx_strand_id
1 'polypeptide(L)'
;MFDRRLVQNFDWLLLLLLVILASTSLINLYSATHGLDGAGISRVFTRQLYWFLIGFGVLLVMTLFDYHRLEQLAYPAYLLSLGLLALVLVVGAVTSGSQRWLSIGGISFQPSELAKFALIVALAKFFAEHGEHREAYRLRDLWQPFLIIALPCALILEEPDLGTSLLLVIVAFSMV
;
A
#
# COMPACT_ATOMS: atom_id res chain seq x y z
N MET A 1 -15.87 -2.18 -25.07
CA MET A 1 -15.49 -1.06 -25.95
C MET A 1 -14.39 -0.29 -25.23
N PHE A 2 -13.14 -0.38 -25.70
CA PHE A 2 -12.02 0.34 -25.07
C PHE A 2 -12.26 1.84 -25.24
N ASP A 3 -12.37 2.57 -24.13
CA ASP A 3 -12.55 4.01 -24.15
C ASP A 3 -11.22 4.68 -24.55
N ARG A 4 -11.20 5.29 -25.75
CA ARG A 4 -9.99 5.98 -26.27
C ARG A 4 -9.49 7.07 -25.32
N ARG A 5 -10.35 7.60 -24.44
CA ARG A 5 -10.00 8.59 -23.43
C ARG A 5 -9.05 8.03 -22.35
N LEU A 6 -9.16 6.75 -22.00
CA LEU A 6 -8.26 6.10 -21.05
C LEU A 6 -6.83 6.03 -21.58
N VAL A 7 -6.65 5.76 -22.87
CA VAL A 7 -5.33 5.69 -23.50
C VAL A 7 -4.70 7.09 -23.67
N GLN A 8 -5.52 8.11 -23.94
CA GLN A 8 -5.05 9.49 -24.12
C GLN A 8 -4.64 10.16 -22.80
N ASN A 9 -5.31 9.81 -21.69
CA ASN A 9 -5.02 10.37 -20.36
C ASN A 9 -4.10 9.47 -19.52
N PHE A 10 -3.59 8.38 -20.11
CA PHE A 10 -2.68 7.49 -19.42
C PHE A 10 -1.28 8.09 -19.33
N ASP A 11 -0.71 8.09 -18.13
CA ASP A 11 0.65 8.61 -17.91
C ASP A 11 1.72 7.58 -18.36
N TRP A 12 2.06 7.68 -19.65
CA TRP A 12 3.08 6.84 -20.27
C TRP A 12 4.47 7.06 -19.68
N LEU A 13 4.76 8.27 -19.18
CA LEU A 13 6.05 8.57 -18.55
C LEU A 13 6.19 7.81 -17.23
N LEU A 14 5.12 7.82 -16.41
CA LEU A 14 5.09 7.08 -15.16
C LEU A 14 5.26 5.57 -15.41
N LEU A 15 4.55 5.01 -16.40
CA LEU A 15 4.71 3.60 -16.77
C LEU A 15 6.14 3.28 -17.20
N LEU A 16 6.74 4.13 -18.04
CA LEU A 16 8.12 3.96 -18.49
C LEU A 16 9.10 3.94 -17.31
N LEU A 17 8.95 4.86 -16.37
CA LEU A 17 9.78 4.91 -15.15
C LEU A 17 9.62 3.64 -14.31
N LEU A 18 8.40 3.14 -14.14
CA LEU A 18 8.15 1.88 -13.42
C LEU A 18 8.81 0.69 -14.12
N VAL A 19 8.74 0.61 -15.45
CA VAL A 19 9.40 -0.45 -16.24
C VAL A 19 10.93 -0.35 -16.10
N ILE A 20 11.51 0.85 -16.15
CA ILE A 20 12.94 1.05 -15.96
C ILE A 20 13.36 0.61 -14.55
N LEU A 21 12.63 1.01 -13.52
CA LEU A 21 12.91 0.60 -12.12
C LEU A 21 12.79 -0.91 -11.92
N ALA A 22 11.76 -1.54 -12.49
CA ALA A 22 11.59 -2.99 -12.41
C ALA A 22 12.72 -3.72 -13.14
N SER A 23 13.11 -3.24 -14.33
CA SER A 23 14.19 -3.84 -15.12
C SER A 23 15.55 -3.71 -14.43
N THR A 24 15.88 -2.53 -13.89
CA THR A 24 17.11 -2.33 -13.13
C THR A 24 17.15 -3.17 -11.87
N SER A 25 16.03 -3.32 -11.17
CA SER A 25 15.91 -4.20 -10.00
C SER A 25 16.17 -5.67 -10.37
N LEU A 26 15.57 -6.16 -11.48
CA LEU A 26 15.79 -7.54 -11.94
C LEU A 26 17.23 -7.79 -12.38
N ILE A 27 17.85 -6.85 -13.10
CA ILE A 27 19.25 -6.96 -13.51
C ILE A 27 20.17 -7.04 -12.27
N ASN A 28 19.92 -6.18 -11.29
CA ASN A 28 20.69 -6.14 -10.06
C ASN A 28 20.56 -7.44 -9.26
N LEU A 29 19.31 -7.94 -9.14
CA LEU A 29 19.00 -9.19 -8.46
C LEU A 29 19.62 -10.39 -9.19
N TYR A 30 19.57 -10.43 -10.51
CA TYR A 30 20.23 -11.47 -11.31
C TYR A 30 21.74 -11.47 -11.08
N SER A 31 22.37 -10.29 -11.15
CA SER A 31 23.82 -10.15 -10.90
C SER A 31 24.21 -10.60 -9.48
N ALA A 32 23.43 -10.24 -8.47
CA ALA A 32 23.72 -10.57 -7.07
C ALA A 32 23.50 -12.06 -6.75
N THR A 33 22.63 -12.73 -7.47
CA THR A 33 22.25 -14.15 -7.20
C THR A 33 22.82 -15.13 -8.22
N HIS A 34 23.48 -14.64 -9.26
CA HIS A 34 24.11 -15.50 -10.28
C HIS A 34 25.25 -16.29 -9.67
N GLY A 35 25.17 -17.60 -9.78
CA GLY A 35 26.22 -18.51 -9.28
C GLY A 35 26.06 -18.98 -7.83
N LEU A 36 25.13 -18.44 -7.05
CA LEU A 36 24.91 -18.88 -5.66
C LEU A 36 24.26 -20.27 -5.59
N ASP A 37 23.42 -20.62 -6.57
CA ASP A 37 22.64 -21.88 -6.61
C ASP A 37 23.28 -22.94 -7.56
N GLY A 38 24.52 -22.77 -8.00
CA GLY A 38 25.33 -23.81 -8.68
C GLY A 38 25.06 -24.04 -10.17
N ALA A 39 23.98 -23.61 -10.75
CA ALA A 39 23.74 -23.55 -12.21
C ALA A 39 22.35 -23.00 -12.53
N GLY A 40 22.23 -21.75 -12.90
CA GLY A 40 20.99 -21.23 -13.48
C GLY A 40 20.39 -20.02 -12.78
N ILE A 41 19.14 -19.76 -13.11
CA ILE A 41 18.37 -18.64 -12.58
C ILE A 41 17.97 -18.95 -11.13
N SER A 42 18.33 -18.09 -10.19
CA SER A 42 18.03 -18.30 -8.77
C SER A 42 16.51 -18.30 -8.50
N ARG A 43 16.09 -19.05 -7.48
CA ARG A 43 14.68 -19.07 -7.02
C ARG A 43 14.20 -17.68 -6.61
N VAL A 44 15.10 -16.85 -6.09
CA VAL A 44 14.80 -15.48 -5.66
C VAL A 44 14.45 -14.62 -6.88
N PHE A 45 15.24 -14.71 -7.96
CA PHE A 45 14.98 -14.00 -9.21
C PHE A 45 13.63 -14.41 -9.82
N THR A 46 13.39 -15.72 -9.92
CA THR A 46 12.13 -16.25 -10.50
C THR A 46 10.92 -15.77 -9.69
N ARG A 47 11.00 -15.82 -8.35
CA ARG A 47 9.93 -15.33 -7.48
C ARG A 47 9.69 -13.83 -7.67
N GLN A 48 10.74 -13.03 -7.81
CA GLN A 48 10.61 -11.59 -8.03
C GLN A 48 9.97 -11.28 -9.38
N LEU A 49 10.32 -12.03 -10.42
CA LEU A 49 9.71 -11.89 -11.74
C LEU A 49 8.20 -12.18 -11.71
N TYR A 50 7.78 -13.23 -11.01
CA TYR A 50 6.34 -13.52 -10.82
C TYR A 50 5.62 -12.38 -10.10
N TRP A 51 6.21 -11.83 -9.05
CA TRP A 51 5.59 -10.71 -8.33
C TRP A 51 5.49 -9.44 -9.19
N PHE A 52 6.47 -9.17 -10.04
CA PHE A 52 6.38 -8.05 -10.98
C PHE A 52 5.27 -8.28 -12.02
N LEU A 53 5.14 -9.48 -12.58
CA LEU A 53 4.06 -9.79 -13.51
C LEU A 53 2.68 -9.63 -12.87
N ILE A 54 2.52 -10.13 -11.65
CA ILE A 54 1.28 -9.94 -10.87
C ILE A 54 1.04 -8.46 -10.63
N GLY A 55 2.06 -7.72 -10.18
CA GLY A 55 1.97 -6.28 -9.92
C GLY A 55 1.57 -5.47 -11.16
N PHE A 56 2.15 -5.76 -12.32
CA PHE A 56 1.73 -5.15 -13.59
C PHE A 56 0.30 -5.53 -13.97
N GLY A 57 -0.11 -6.77 -13.74
CA GLY A 57 -1.50 -7.20 -13.95
C GLY A 57 -2.48 -6.41 -13.08
N VAL A 58 -2.16 -6.26 -11.78
CA VAL A 58 -2.96 -5.45 -10.85
C VAL A 58 -2.99 -3.97 -11.28
N LEU A 59 -1.85 -3.40 -11.70
CA LEU A 59 -1.77 -2.03 -12.20
C LEU A 59 -2.73 -1.83 -13.37
N LEU A 60 -2.73 -2.73 -14.37
CA LEU A 60 -3.64 -2.65 -15.51
C LEU A 60 -5.11 -2.75 -15.11
N VAL A 61 -5.44 -3.66 -14.17
CA VAL A 61 -6.80 -3.77 -13.65
C VAL A 61 -7.22 -2.49 -12.92
N MET A 62 -6.34 -1.93 -12.11
CA MET A 62 -6.62 -0.69 -11.35
C MET A 62 -6.77 0.54 -12.24
N THR A 63 -6.10 0.60 -13.40
CA THR A 63 -6.32 1.70 -14.36
C THR A 63 -7.71 1.66 -15.01
N LEU A 64 -8.36 0.50 -15.02
CA LEU A 64 -9.73 0.31 -15.52
C LEU A 64 -10.78 0.49 -14.41
N PHE A 65 -10.34 0.57 -13.16
CA PHE A 65 -11.23 0.64 -12.00
C PHE A 65 -11.71 2.07 -11.79
N ASP A 66 -13.02 2.24 -11.58
CA ASP A 66 -13.61 3.55 -11.31
C ASP A 66 -13.25 3.99 -9.88
N TYR A 67 -12.55 5.12 -9.74
CA TYR A 67 -12.15 5.68 -8.44
C TYR A 67 -13.33 6.05 -7.53
N HIS A 68 -14.52 6.31 -8.07
CA HIS A 68 -15.73 6.55 -7.26
C HIS A 68 -16.10 5.33 -6.39
N ARG A 69 -15.76 4.12 -6.85
CA ARG A 69 -15.94 2.92 -6.03
C ARG A 69 -14.96 2.85 -4.87
N LEU A 70 -13.75 3.38 -5.05
CA LEU A 70 -12.77 3.49 -3.95
C LEU A 70 -13.29 4.42 -2.86
N GLU A 71 -13.93 5.51 -3.23
CA GLU A 71 -14.58 6.42 -2.28
C GLU A 71 -15.65 5.71 -1.46
N GLN A 72 -16.53 4.91 -2.10
CA GLN A 72 -17.56 4.15 -1.40
C GLN A 72 -16.98 3.11 -0.44
N LEU A 73 -15.86 2.50 -0.80
CA LEU A 73 -15.18 1.46 -0.03
C LEU A 73 -14.18 2.02 1.00
N ALA A 74 -13.97 3.33 1.08
CA ALA A 74 -12.95 3.97 1.91
C ALA A 74 -13.04 3.54 3.39
N TYR A 75 -14.17 3.77 4.04
CA TYR A 75 -14.34 3.41 5.45
C TYR A 75 -14.40 1.89 5.69
N PRO A 76 -15.11 1.08 4.87
CA PRO A 76 -15.04 -0.37 4.96
C PRO A 76 -13.61 -0.93 4.84
N ALA A 77 -12.83 -0.43 3.86
CA ALA A 77 -11.43 -0.85 3.67
C ALA A 77 -10.55 -0.44 4.86
N TYR A 78 -10.78 0.76 5.40
CA TYR A 78 -10.09 1.24 6.59
C TYR A 78 -10.38 0.36 7.81
N LEU A 79 -11.64 0.04 8.09
CA LEU A 79 -12.01 -0.83 9.20
C LEU A 79 -11.45 -2.25 9.03
N LEU A 80 -11.48 -2.78 7.80
CA LEU A 80 -10.86 -4.07 7.49
C LEU A 80 -9.36 -4.04 7.77
N SER A 81 -8.67 -2.97 7.38
CA SER A 81 -7.23 -2.85 7.62
C SER A 81 -6.88 -2.77 9.10
N LEU A 82 -7.68 -2.07 9.91
CA LEU A 82 -7.54 -2.06 11.37
C LEU A 82 -7.76 -3.45 11.97
N GLY A 83 -8.77 -4.19 11.49
CA GLY A 83 -9.01 -5.56 11.91
C GLY A 83 -7.85 -6.50 11.58
N LEU A 84 -7.22 -6.33 10.40
CA LEU A 84 -6.04 -7.11 10.00
C LEU A 84 -4.80 -6.74 10.83
N LEU A 85 -4.59 -5.45 11.15
CA LEU A 85 -3.53 -5.01 12.06
C LEU A 85 -3.72 -5.60 13.45
N ALA A 86 -4.93 -5.57 14.00
CA ALA A 86 -5.22 -6.19 15.29
C ALA A 86 -5.03 -7.72 15.24
N LEU A 87 -5.43 -8.35 14.14
CA LEU A 87 -5.25 -9.78 13.94
C LEU A 87 -3.78 -10.19 13.92
N VAL A 88 -2.91 -9.41 13.23
CA VAL A 88 -1.49 -9.75 13.14
C VAL A 88 -0.79 -9.67 14.50
N LEU A 89 -1.23 -8.81 15.42
CA LEU A 89 -0.71 -8.74 16.78
C LEU A 89 -1.00 -10.03 17.58
N VAL A 90 -2.11 -10.73 17.23
CA VAL A 90 -2.52 -11.96 17.96
C VAL A 90 -1.98 -13.22 17.28
N VAL A 91 -2.02 -13.30 15.95
CA VAL A 91 -1.75 -14.53 15.17
C VAL A 91 -0.54 -14.39 14.25
N GLY A 92 0.07 -13.21 14.17
CA GLY A 92 1.16 -12.93 13.25
C GLY A 92 2.39 -13.82 13.46
N ALA A 93 3.03 -14.18 12.37
CA ALA A 93 4.30 -14.90 12.40
C ALA A 93 5.42 -13.97 12.87
N VAL A 94 6.18 -14.42 13.88
CA VAL A 94 7.38 -13.71 14.34
C VAL A 94 8.47 -13.90 13.32
N THR A 95 8.79 -12.85 12.59
CA THR A 95 9.90 -12.83 11.63
C THR A 95 10.88 -11.74 12.04
N SER A 96 12.13 -12.11 12.28
CA SER A 96 13.19 -11.16 12.71
C SER A 96 12.84 -10.38 13.98
N GLY A 97 12.13 -11.00 14.93
CA GLY A 97 11.83 -10.40 16.23
C GLY A 97 10.57 -9.51 16.26
N SER A 98 9.78 -9.46 15.20
CA SER A 98 8.51 -8.72 15.17
C SER A 98 7.40 -9.51 14.50
N GLN A 99 6.16 -9.31 14.98
CA GLN A 99 4.95 -9.92 14.44
C GLN A 99 4.31 -8.97 13.43
N ARG A 100 4.70 -9.04 12.16
CA ARG A 100 4.24 -8.10 11.11
C ARG A 100 3.61 -8.82 9.92
N TRP A 101 3.74 -10.14 9.87
CA TRP A 101 3.39 -10.92 8.68
C TRP A 101 2.27 -11.91 8.99
N LEU A 102 1.24 -11.90 8.16
CA LEU A 102 0.27 -12.97 8.09
C LEU A 102 0.70 -13.94 6.99
N SER A 103 0.89 -15.21 7.32
CA SER A 103 1.24 -16.25 6.35
C SER A 103 0.04 -17.15 6.11
N ILE A 104 -0.49 -17.15 4.91
CA ILE A 104 -1.64 -17.97 4.49
C ILE A 104 -1.22 -18.77 3.27
N GLY A 105 -1.18 -20.11 3.38
CA GLY A 105 -0.90 -20.99 2.24
C GLY A 105 0.47 -20.78 1.59
N GLY A 106 1.48 -20.31 2.34
CA GLY A 106 2.84 -20.02 1.82
C GLY A 106 3.01 -18.63 1.20
N ILE A 107 1.97 -17.81 1.20
CA ILE A 107 2.03 -16.39 0.82
C ILE A 107 2.08 -15.57 2.11
N SER A 108 3.11 -14.74 2.26
CA SER A 108 3.23 -13.81 3.37
C SER A 108 2.69 -12.44 2.96
N PHE A 109 1.79 -11.90 3.75
CA PHE A 109 1.14 -10.61 3.56
C PHE A 109 1.36 -9.73 4.79
N GLN A 110 1.68 -8.46 4.58
CA GLN A 110 1.87 -7.48 5.66
C GLN A 110 0.65 -6.55 5.73
N PRO A 111 -0.17 -6.61 6.80
CA PRO A 111 -1.37 -5.79 6.93
C PRO A 111 -1.11 -4.28 6.91
N SER A 112 0.03 -3.83 7.43
CA SER A 112 0.40 -2.41 7.44
C SER A 112 0.57 -1.83 6.02
N GLU A 113 0.90 -2.64 5.01
CA GLU A 113 0.93 -2.20 3.62
C GLU A 113 -0.47 -1.81 3.12
N LEU A 114 -1.48 -2.64 3.44
CA LEU A 114 -2.87 -2.33 3.10
C LEU A 114 -3.38 -1.13 3.90
N ALA A 115 -3.00 -1.03 5.18
CA ALA A 115 -3.42 0.06 6.05
C ALA A 115 -2.98 1.43 5.55
N LYS A 116 -1.80 1.55 4.92
CA LYS A 116 -1.33 2.80 4.29
C LYS A 116 -2.30 3.29 3.22
N PHE A 117 -2.69 2.42 2.31
CA PHE A 117 -3.64 2.78 1.25
C PHE A 117 -5.02 3.09 1.81
N ALA A 118 -5.52 2.26 2.72
CA ALA A 118 -6.82 2.44 3.33
C ALA A 118 -6.91 3.76 4.12
N LEU A 119 -5.85 4.14 4.83
CA LEU A 119 -5.76 5.42 5.53
C LEU A 119 -5.84 6.60 4.57
N ILE A 120 -5.05 6.59 3.49
CA ILE A 120 -5.04 7.66 2.49
C ILE A 120 -6.44 7.85 1.90
N VAL A 121 -7.09 6.76 1.48
CA VAL A 121 -8.43 6.83 0.89
C VAL A 121 -9.49 7.29 1.91
N ALA A 122 -9.38 6.83 3.16
CA ALA A 122 -10.29 7.26 4.24
C ALA A 122 -10.15 8.74 4.57
N LEU A 123 -8.92 9.27 4.66
CA LEU A 123 -8.66 10.69 4.88
C LEU A 123 -9.10 11.54 3.68
N ALA A 124 -8.81 11.10 2.45
CA ALA A 124 -9.25 11.80 1.25
C ALA A 124 -10.77 11.94 1.21
N LYS A 125 -11.49 10.85 1.51
CA LYS A 125 -12.96 10.87 1.62
C LYS A 125 -13.42 11.80 2.74
N PHE A 126 -12.82 11.71 3.93
CA PHE A 126 -13.17 12.58 5.06
C PHE A 126 -13.05 14.06 4.69
N PHE A 127 -11.95 14.46 4.05
CA PHE A 127 -11.74 15.86 3.64
C PHE A 127 -12.65 16.27 2.48
N ALA A 128 -12.97 15.38 1.55
CA ALA A 128 -13.92 15.67 0.48
C ALA A 128 -15.32 15.93 1.05
N GLU A 129 -15.83 15.08 1.95
CA GLU A 129 -17.15 15.23 2.56
C GLU A 129 -17.27 16.48 3.47
N HIS A 130 -16.18 16.89 4.13
CA HIS A 130 -16.21 18.00 5.09
C HIS A 130 -15.67 19.32 4.50
N GLY A 131 -14.95 19.26 3.36
CA GLY A 131 -14.33 20.44 2.72
C GLY A 131 -15.31 21.30 1.91
N GLU A 132 -16.32 20.71 1.31
CA GLU A 132 -17.28 21.41 0.43
C GLU A 132 -18.10 22.51 1.11
N HIS A 133 -18.17 22.52 2.44
CA HIS A 133 -19.06 23.43 3.20
C HIS A 133 -18.32 24.38 4.13
N ARG A 134 -16.97 24.44 4.09
CA ARG A 134 -16.19 25.23 5.06
C ARG A 134 -15.11 26.08 4.40
N GLU A 135 -15.14 27.38 4.64
CA GLU A 135 -14.10 28.32 4.21
C GLU A 135 -12.76 28.13 4.97
N ALA A 136 -12.77 27.49 6.15
CA ALA A 136 -11.58 27.12 6.93
C ALA A 136 -11.89 26.03 7.96
N TYR A 137 -10.97 25.10 8.14
CA TYR A 137 -11.01 24.13 9.25
C TYR A 137 -10.68 24.83 10.57
N ARG A 138 -11.53 24.62 11.58
CA ARG A 138 -11.20 25.01 12.96
C ARG A 138 -10.34 23.91 13.57
N LEU A 139 -9.41 24.26 14.47
CA LEU A 139 -8.57 23.28 15.18
C LEU A 139 -9.39 22.19 15.89
N ARG A 140 -10.62 22.52 16.29
CA ARG A 140 -11.55 21.53 16.89
C ARG A 140 -12.01 20.46 15.92
N ASP A 141 -12.02 20.74 14.62
CA ASP A 141 -12.50 19.78 13.60
C ASP A 141 -11.42 18.75 13.24
N LEU A 142 -10.15 19.01 13.63
CA LEU A 142 -9.00 18.14 13.39
C LEU A 142 -8.95 16.90 14.30
N TRP A 143 -9.79 16.81 15.35
CA TRP A 143 -9.79 15.65 16.23
C TRP A 143 -10.22 14.37 15.52
N GLN A 144 -11.14 14.46 14.56
CA GLN A 144 -11.61 13.30 13.78
C GLN A 144 -10.53 12.73 12.86
N PRO A 145 -9.89 13.51 11.95
CA PRO A 145 -8.78 13.00 11.16
C PRO A 145 -7.61 12.56 12.04
N PHE A 146 -7.38 13.23 13.19
CA PHE A 146 -6.38 12.77 14.14
C PHE A 146 -6.67 11.35 14.66
N LEU A 147 -7.91 11.01 14.99
CA LEU A 147 -8.28 9.65 15.41
C LEU A 147 -8.12 8.64 14.28
N ILE A 148 -8.49 9.03 13.04
CA ILE A 148 -8.31 8.17 11.86
C ILE A 148 -6.82 7.85 11.65
N ILE A 149 -5.91 8.76 11.97
CA ILE A 149 -4.46 8.56 11.86
C ILE A 149 -3.92 7.79 13.07
N ALA A 150 -4.33 8.15 14.29
CA ALA A 150 -3.78 7.63 15.53
C ALA A 150 -4.04 6.12 15.72
N LEU A 151 -5.22 5.64 15.30
CA LEU A 151 -5.58 4.24 15.46
C LEU A 151 -4.63 3.26 14.73
N PRO A 152 -4.42 3.37 13.40
CA PRO A 152 -3.48 2.49 12.73
C PRO A 152 -2.03 2.72 13.18
N CYS A 153 -1.64 3.97 13.48
CA CYS A 153 -0.31 4.25 14.00
C CYS A 153 -0.05 3.54 15.34
N ALA A 154 -1.00 3.57 16.26
CA ALA A 154 -0.87 2.88 17.55
C ALA A 154 -0.71 1.37 17.38
N LEU A 155 -1.53 0.73 16.51
CA LEU A 155 -1.42 -0.70 16.22
C LEU A 155 -0.06 -1.06 15.59
N ILE A 156 0.43 -0.25 14.64
CA ILE A 156 1.71 -0.47 13.97
C ILE A 156 2.90 -0.25 14.93
N LEU A 157 2.78 0.66 15.89
CA LEU A 157 3.79 0.84 16.93
C LEU A 157 3.91 -0.38 17.85
N GLU A 158 2.79 -1.08 18.13
CA GLU A 158 2.80 -2.35 18.86
C GLU A 158 3.50 -3.49 18.06
N GLU A 159 3.59 -3.37 16.73
CA GLU A 159 4.34 -4.28 15.85
C GLU A 159 5.85 -3.97 15.80
N PRO A 160 6.44 -3.17 16.66
CA PRO A 160 7.66 -2.34 16.64
C PRO A 160 8.10 -1.87 15.22
N ASP A 161 7.16 -1.31 14.43
CA ASP A 161 7.42 -0.77 13.08
C ASP A 161 7.41 0.76 13.05
N LEU A 162 8.47 1.35 13.57
CA LEU A 162 8.66 2.81 13.61
C LEU A 162 8.69 3.42 12.20
N GLY A 163 9.27 2.71 11.23
CA GLY A 163 9.38 3.21 9.85
C GLY A 163 8.04 3.40 9.18
N THR A 164 7.17 2.39 9.25
CA THR A 164 5.82 2.45 8.68
C THR A 164 4.93 3.44 9.44
N SER A 165 5.00 3.46 10.76
CA SER A 165 4.26 4.40 11.59
C SER A 165 4.63 5.86 11.28
N LEU A 166 5.93 6.18 11.18
CA LEU A 166 6.40 7.51 10.81
C LEU A 166 5.94 7.91 9.40
N LEU A 167 6.03 6.99 8.45
CA LEU A 167 5.57 7.24 7.08
C LEU A 167 4.08 7.56 7.04
N LEU A 168 3.24 6.83 7.79
CA LEU A 168 1.81 7.13 7.90
C LEU A 168 1.56 8.54 8.43
N VAL A 169 2.27 8.94 9.49
CA VAL A 169 2.16 10.28 10.07
C VAL A 169 2.54 11.34 9.03
N ILE A 170 3.66 11.17 8.31
CA ILE A 170 4.12 12.13 7.30
C ILE A 170 3.09 12.27 6.17
N VAL A 171 2.61 11.14 5.63
CA VAL A 171 1.60 11.14 4.56
C VAL A 171 0.31 11.79 5.04
N ALA A 172 -0.18 11.41 6.21
CA ALA A 172 -1.39 11.99 6.78
C ALA A 172 -1.25 13.50 7.02
N PHE A 173 -0.10 13.95 7.54
CA PHE A 173 0.17 15.37 7.77
C PHE A 173 0.25 16.18 6.46
N SER A 174 0.68 15.56 5.37
CA SER A 174 0.70 16.21 4.05
C SER A 174 -0.70 16.40 3.44
N MET A 175 -1.72 15.69 3.97
CA MET A 175 -3.12 15.77 3.52
C MET A 175 -3.96 16.74 4.34
N VAL A 176 -3.50 17.12 5.53
CA VAL A 176 -4.17 18.04 6.47
C VAL A 176 -3.76 19.47 6.21
#